data_5335dd6d7a1ffcad11efa8cbccff91d3
#
_entry.id   5335dd6d7a1ffcad11efa8cbccff91d3
#
_cell.length_a   1.000
_cell.length_b   1.000
_cell.length_c   1.000
_cell.angle_alpha   90.00
_cell.angle_beta   90.00
_cell.angle_gamma   90.00
#
_symmetry.space_group_name_H-M   'P 1'
#
loop_
_entity.id
_entity.type
_entity.pdbx_description
1 polymer ?
#
loop_
_entity_poly.entity_id
_entity_poly.type
_entity_poly.pdbx_seq_one_letter_code
_entity_poly.pdbx_strand_id
1 'polypeptide(L)'
;MKVALLCGGKGMRWNGSGEGGPKALAMVGDRPIVWHVMDVYSRSGFRDFVLCLGHLGQAIVDYFEREAGHPVDTSRTLELRPSPGVRWRVELVDTGAETQTGGRLRAVMPRLGSGRCLVSYGDGVAAIDIGHLLEFHVAHGRLATLTAVQPRSQFGVLELGEEDHVRSFVEKPRVRDWVNGGFFVFEPGVLPLLGPGPLENGTLSRLAAMDELVAYRSESFWACVDTYKDKIELDELAREGRAPWVLFPRVSAAS
;
A
#
# COMPACT_ATOMS: atom_id res chain seq x y z
N MET A 1 12.48 5.45 -10.84
CA MET A 1 11.75 4.23 -10.40
C MET A 1 10.31 4.61 -10.19
N LYS A 2 9.35 3.82 -10.71
CA LYS A 2 7.91 4.08 -10.56
C LYS A 2 7.32 3.23 -9.43
N VAL A 3 6.20 3.71 -8.89
CA VAL A 3 5.42 3.06 -7.84
C VAL A 3 4.07 2.61 -8.40
N ALA A 4 3.77 1.32 -8.36
CA ALA A 4 2.44 0.80 -8.67
C ALA A 4 1.59 0.71 -7.39
N LEU A 5 0.39 1.27 -7.42
CA LEU A 5 -0.57 1.20 -6.32
C LEU A 5 -1.79 0.37 -6.72
N LEU A 6 -2.06 -0.69 -5.98
CA LEU A 6 -3.17 -1.61 -6.22
C LEU A 6 -4.46 -1.04 -5.60
N CYS A 7 -5.29 -0.37 -6.40
CA CYS A 7 -6.47 0.37 -5.96
C CYS A 7 -7.81 -0.25 -6.40
N GLY A 8 -7.79 -1.42 -7.03
CA GLY A 8 -8.97 -1.98 -7.72
C GLY A 8 -9.79 -3.02 -6.96
N GLY A 9 -9.57 -3.21 -5.66
CA GLY A 9 -10.27 -4.20 -4.86
C GLY A 9 -11.76 -3.89 -4.63
N LYS A 10 -12.63 -4.93 -4.54
CA LYS A 10 -14.08 -4.77 -4.31
C LYS A 10 -14.45 -4.23 -2.93
N GLY A 11 -13.54 -4.28 -1.96
CA GLY A 11 -13.77 -3.74 -0.62
C GLY A 11 -15.05 -4.23 0.08
N MET A 12 -15.40 -5.53 -0.04
CA MET A 12 -16.70 -6.05 0.44
C MET A 12 -16.99 -5.72 1.92
N ARG A 13 -15.99 -5.75 2.77
CA ARG A 13 -16.10 -5.40 4.20
C ARG A 13 -16.27 -3.89 4.43
N TRP A 14 -15.73 -3.09 3.54
CA TRP A 14 -15.83 -1.64 3.54
C TRP A 14 -17.21 -1.17 3.07
N ASN A 15 -17.75 -1.75 2.00
CA ASN A 15 -19.06 -1.38 1.43
C ASN A 15 -20.23 -1.61 2.39
N GLY A 16 -20.08 -2.46 3.41
CA GLY A 16 -21.06 -2.66 4.47
C GLY A 16 -21.19 -1.48 5.46
N SER A 17 -20.31 -0.49 5.41
CA SER A 17 -20.29 0.66 6.32
C SER A 17 -21.21 1.82 5.91
N GLY A 18 -21.84 1.77 4.72
CA GLY A 18 -22.72 2.83 4.21
C GLY A 18 -22.02 4.03 3.58
N GLU A 19 -20.69 4.14 3.65
CA GLU A 19 -19.96 5.27 3.04
C GLU A 19 -19.80 5.14 1.51
N GLY A 20 -19.97 3.94 0.93
CA GLY A 20 -19.89 3.70 -0.52
C GLY A 20 -18.60 4.22 -1.17
N GLY A 21 -18.06 3.51 -2.15
CA GLY A 21 -16.87 3.95 -2.88
C GLY A 21 -15.65 3.06 -2.69
N PRO A 22 -14.56 3.30 -3.47
CA PRO A 22 -13.35 2.50 -3.38
C PRO A 22 -12.59 2.81 -2.08
N LYS A 23 -12.08 1.77 -1.40
CA LYS A 23 -11.28 1.91 -0.17
C LYS A 23 -10.14 2.93 -0.30
N ALA A 24 -9.50 2.97 -1.47
CA ALA A 24 -8.41 3.91 -1.75
C ALA A 24 -8.82 5.39 -1.58
N LEU A 25 -10.12 5.69 -1.68
CA LEU A 25 -10.68 7.03 -1.45
C LEU A 25 -11.26 7.21 -0.04
N ALA A 26 -11.08 6.28 0.89
CA ALA A 26 -11.44 6.48 2.29
C ALA A 26 -10.72 7.71 2.85
N MET A 27 -11.47 8.71 3.30
CA MET A 27 -10.91 9.97 3.80
C MET A 27 -10.26 9.77 5.18
N VAL A 28 -9.02 10.20 5.29
CA VAL A 28 -8.19 10.20 6.50
C VAL A 28 -7.64 11.62 6.67
N GLY A 29 -8.17 12.35 7.63
CA GLY A 29 -7.97 13.80 7.72
C GLY A 29 -8.62 14.50 6.52
N ASP A 30 -7.85 15.32 5.83
CA ASP A 30 -8.28 16.10 4.66
C ASP A 30 -7.98 15.42 3.31
N ARG A 31 -7.38 14.22 3.31
CA ARG A 31 -6.96 13.50 2.10
C ARG A 31 -7.37 12.02 2.14
N PRO A 32 -7.63 11.40 0.98
CA PRO A 32 -7.91 9.96 0.94
C PRO A 32 -6.65 9.14 1.25
N ILE A 33 -6.83 7.91 1.72
CA ILE A 33 -5.72 7.06 2.16
C ILE A 33 -4.68 6.80 1.06
N VAL A 34 -5.09 6.68 -0.21
CA VAL A 34 -4.16 6.52 -1.34
C VAL A 34 -3.20 7.71 -1.46
N TRP A 35 -3.66 8.92 -1.14
CA TRP A 35 -2.81 10.12 -1.13
C TRP A 35 -1.73 10.02 -0.07
N HIS A 36 -2.07 9.54 1.12
CA HIS A 36 -1.10 9.30 2.19
C HIS A 36 -0.06 8.24 1.80
N VAL A 37 -0.49 7.15 1.13
CA VAL A 37 0.45 6.15 0.58
C VAL A 37 1.41 6.79 -0.42
N MET A 38 0.90 7.61 -1.33
CA MET A 38 1.74 8.34 -2.30
C MET A 38 2.72 9.30 -1.60
N ASP A 39 2.27 9.98 -0.54
CA ASP A 39 3.13 10.90 0.22
C ASP A 39 4.28 10.16 0.94
N VAL A 40 4.04 8.96 1.48
CA VAL A 40 5.10 8.11 2.05
C VAL A 40 6.22 7.86 1.03
N TYR A 41 5.88 7.47 -0.20
CA TYR A 41 6.86 7.28 -1.27
C TYR A 41 7.51 8.59 -1.72
N SER A 42 6.70 9.65 -1.84
CA SER A 42 7.15 10.96 -2.30
C SER A 42 8.22 11.58 -1.39
N ARG A 43 8.16 11.32 -0.08
CA ARG A 43 9.15 11.76 0.91
C ARG A 43 10.54 11.15 0.68
N SER A 44 10.57 9.94 0.14
CA SER A 44 11.81 9.26 -0.29
C SER A 44 12.18 9.54 -1.75
N GLY A 45 11.54 10.53 -2.41
CA GLY A 45 11.86 10.98 -3.77
C GLY A 45 11.12 10.24 -4.89
N PHE A 46 10.27 9.25 -4.59
CA PHE A 46 9.49 8.51 -5.60
C PHE A 46 8.17 9.23 -5.90
N ARG A 47 8.04 9.81 -7.08
CA ARG A 47 6.97 10.74 -7.45
C ARG A 47 6.22 10.36 -8.73
N ASP A 48 6.59 9.22 -9.33
CA ASP A 48 5.93 8.65 -10.50
C ASP A 48 5.08 7.46 -10.07
N PHE A 49 3.75 7.61 -10.14
CA PHE A 49 2.78 6.65 -9.67
C PHE A 49 1.99 6.05 -10.82
N VAL A 50 1.70 4.75 -10.74
CA VAL A 50 0.77 4.03 -11.61
C VAL A 50 -0.32 3.44 -10.73
N LEU A 51 -1.53 3.98 -10.78
CA LEU A 51 -2.67 3.49 -10.02
C LEU A 51 -3.40 2.42 -10.82
N CYS A 52 -3.40 1.19 -10.30
CA CYS A 52 -4.09 0.05 -10.90
C CYS A 52 -5.57 0.09 -10.49
N LEU A 53 -6.41 0.64 -11.35
CA LEU A 53 -7.85 0.80 -11.11
C LEU A 53 -8.61 -0.50 -11.42
N GLY A 54 -9.82 -0.60 -10.88
CA GLY A 54 -10.72 -1.73 -11.11
C GLY A 54 -12.14 -1.39 -10.67
N HIS A 55 -12.70 -2.17 -9.74
CA HIS A 55 -14.04 -1.89 -9.23
C HIS A 55 -14.13 -0.45 -8.70
N LEU A 56 -15.16 0.30 -9.13
CA LEU A 56 -15.34 1.72 -8.82
C LEU A 56 -14.14 2.62 -9.23
N GLY A 57 -13.33 2.19 -10.19
CA GLY A 57 -12.15 2.94 -10.64
C GLY A 57 -12.46 4.34 -11.16
N GLN A 58 -13.66 4.56 -11.73
CA GLN A 58 -14.08 5.89 -12.21
C GLN A 58 -14.11 6.92 -11.07
N ALA A 59 -14.55 6.56 -9.88
CA ALA A 59 -14.51 7.48 -8.72
C ALA A 59 -13.08 7.94 -8.37
N ILE A 60 -12.08 7.06 -8.56
CA ILE A 60 -10.68 7.43 -8.38
C ILE A 60 -10.23 8.40 -9.49
N VAL A 61 -10.62 8.15 -10.75
CA VAL A 61 -10.35 9.09 -11.87
C VAL A 61 -10.93 10.46 -11.55
N ASP A 62 -12.23 10.53 -11.21
CA ASP A 62 -12.93 11.77 -10.90
C ASP A 62 -12.28 12.55 -9.75
N TYR A 63 -11.79 11.84 -8.73
CA TYR A 63 -11.05 12.45 -7.63
C TYR A 63 -9.76 13.11 -8.12
N PHE A 64 -8.92 12.38 -8.85
CA PHE A 64 -7.62 12.88 -9.31
C PHE A 64 -7.74 13.98 -10.38
N GLU A 65 -8.77 13.94 -11.22
CA GLU A 65 -9.08 15.03 -12.17
C GLU A 65 -9.44 16.34 -11.43
N ARG A 66 -10.25 16.26 -10.38
CA ARG A 66 -10.56 17.44 -9.54
C ARG A 66 -9.31 18.01 -8.87
N GLU A 67 -8.43 17.16 -8.35
CA GLU A 67 -7.17 17.60 -7.75
C GLU A 67 -6.20 18.21 -8.77
N ALA A 68 -6.20 17.73 -10.01
CA ALA A 68 -5.39 18.28 -11.10
C ALA A 68 -5.98 19.57 -11.68
N GLY A 69 -7.29 19.79 -11.52
CA GLY A 69 -8.03 20.92 -12.11
C GLY A 69 -8.33 20.77 -13.60
N HIS A 70 -8.13 19.59 -14.18
CA HIS A 70 -8.43 19.29 -15.58
C HIS A 70 -8.70 17.78 -15.76
N PRO A 71 -9.48 17.42 -16.81
CA PRO A 71 -9.71 16.02 -17.13
C PRO A 71 -8.43 15.31 -17.58
N VAL A 72 -8.41 13.99 -17.37
CA VAL A 72 -7.33 13.14 -17.86
C VAL A 72 -7.42 13.03 -19.39
N ASP A 73 -6.29 13.16 -20.04
CA ASP A 73 -6.17 13.00 -21.49
C ASP A 73 -6.07 11.51 -21.91
N THR A 74 -5.83 11.28 -23.21
CA THR A 74 -5.65 9.92 -23.76
C THR A 74 -4.45 9.18 -23.18
N SER A 75 -3.47 9.88 -22.63
CA SER A 75 -2.31 9.28 -21.94
C SER A 75 -2.64 8.73 -20.57
N ARG A 76 -3.81 9.09 -20.03
CA ARG A 76 -4.24 8.77 -18.67
C ARG A 76 -3.25 9.21 -17.58
N THR A 77 -2.49 10.27 -17.85
CA THR A 77 -1.47 10.80 -16.94
C THR A 77 -1.86 12.20 -16.47
N LEU A 78 -1.75 12.43 -15.17
CA LEU A 78 -1.98 13.71 -14.52
C LEU A 78 -0.71 14.19 -13.81
N GLU A 79 -0.51 15.50 -13.77
CA GLU A 79 0.46 16.17 -12.91
C GLU A 79 -0.23 16.80 -11.70
N LEU A 80 0.19 16.45 -10.51
CA LEU A 80 -0.33 16.98 -9.26
C LEU A 80 0.76 17.76 -8.51
N ARG A 81 0.33 18.73 -7.72
CA ARG A 81 1.22 19.54 -6.85
C ARG A 81 0.78 19.40 -5.39
N PRO A 82 1.12 18.29 -4.70
CA PRO A 82 0.65 18.04 -3.34
C PRO A 82 1.15 19.06 -2.32
N SER A 83 2.30 19.68 -2.59
CA SER A 83 2.86 20.77 -1.77
C SER A 83 3.82 21.63 -2.61
N PRO A 84 4.22 22.83 -2.13
CA PRO A 84 5.17 23.68 -2.82
C PRO A 84 6.46 22.94 -3.17
N GLY A 85 6.89 23.02 -4.43
CA GLY A 85 8.11 22.37 -4.92
C GLY A 85 8.02 20.86 -5.16
N VAL A 86 6.90 20.21 -4.83
CA VAL A 86 6.67 18.78 -5.07
C VAL A 86 5.72 18.60 -6.25
N ARG A 87 6.11 17.75 -7.20
CA ARG A 87 5.26 17.35 -8.33
C ARG A 87 5.13 15.84 -8.34
N TRP A 88 3.91 15.35 -8.51
CA TRP A 88 3.61 13.94 -8.76
C TRP A 88 3.15 13.75 -10.17
N ARG A 89 3.63 12.70 -10.81
CA ARG A 89 3.09 12.20 -12.05
C ARG A 89 2.26 10.96 -11.76
N VAL A 90 0.98 10.99 -12.09
CA VAL A 90 0.02 9.94 -11.75
C VAL A 90 -0.60 9.39 -13.02
N GLU A 91 -0.36 8.14 -13.30
CA GLU A 91 -0.95 7.40 -14.40
C GLU A 91 -2.11 6.54 -13.87
N LEU A 92 -3.31 6.72 -14.42
CA LEU A 92 -4.54 6.04 -14.02
C LEU A 92 -4.84 4.91 -15.02
N VAL A 93 -4.63 3.66 -14.62
CA VAL A 93 -4.75 2.51 -15.52
C VAL A 93 -5.92 1.64 -15.11
N ASP A 94 -6.94 1.55 -15.96
CA ASP A 94 -7.98 0.54 -15.78
C ASP A 94 -7.40 -0.85 -16.07
N THR A 95 -7.38 -1.70 -15.04
CA THR A 95 -6.89 -3.06 -15.12
C THR A 95 -8.01 -4.10 -15.11
N GLY A 96 -9.27 -3.64 -15.17
CA GLY A 96 -10.47 -4.46 -15.16
C GLY A 96 -11.09 -4.66 -13.77
N ALA A 97 -12.42 -4.61 -13.68
CA ALA A 97 -13.16 -4.66 -12.41
C ALA A 97 -12.91 -5.97 -11.64
N GLU A 98 -12.84 -7.10 -12.34
CA GLU A 98 -12.72 -8.44 -11.75
C GLU A 98 -11.25 -8.94 -11.65
N THR A 99 -10.29 -8.16 -12.14
CA THR A 99 -8.89 -8.55 -12.15
C THR A 99 -8.36 -8.63 -10.71
N GLN A 100 -7.64 -9.69 -10.38
CA GLN A 100 -6.99 -9.89 -9.08
C GLN A 100 -5.66 -9.12 -8.98
N THR A 101 -5.10 -9.00 -7.77
CA THR A 101 -3.90 -8.20 -7.48
C THR A 101 -2.69 -8.56 -8.34
N GLY A 102 -2.40 -9.84 -8.58
CA GLY A 102 -1.33 -10.28 -9.47
C GLY A 102 -1.57 -9.92 -10.93
N GLY A 103 -2.81 -10.11 -11.41
CA GLY A 103 -3.21 -9.73 -12.76
C GLY A 103 -3.12 -8.22 -13.01
N ARG A 104 -3.49 -7.38 -12.01
CA ARG A 104 -3.35 -5.92 -12.09
C ARG A 104 -1.89 -5.52 -12.23
N LEU A 105 -1.03 -6.05 -11.37
CA LEU A 105 0.40 -5.77 -11.44
C LEU A 105 0.98 -6.19 -12.79
N ARG A 106 0.64 -7.39 -13.27
CA ARG A 106 1.06 -7.88 -14.59
C ARG A 106 0.65 -6.93 -15.73
N ALA A 107 -0.57 -6.39 -15.69
CA ALA A 107 -1.09 -5.48 -16.70
C ALA A 107 -0.32 -4.15 -16.75
N VAL A 108 0.21 -3.66 -15.62
CA VAL A 108 0.92 -2.38 -15.55
C VAL A 108 2.44 -2.51 -15.62
N MET A 109 3.01 -3.72 -15.52
CA MET A 109 4.47 -3.91 -15.58
C MET A 109 5.14 -3.20 -16.76
N PRO A 110 4.60 -3.22 -18.02
CA PRO A 110 5.22 -2.50 -19.13
C PRO A 110 5.30 -0.96 -18.91
N ARG A 111 4.44 -0.41 -18.05
CA ARG A 111 4.40 1.02 -17.70
C ARG A 111 5.38 1.40 -16.60
N LEU A 112 5.84 0.43 -15.82
CA LEU A 112 6.78 0.65 -14.71
C LEU A 112 8.24 0.78 -15.19
N GLY A 113 8.51 0.43 -16.43
CA GLY A 113 9.85 0.45 -17.02
C GLY A 113 10.52 -0.93 -16.97
N SER A 114 11.77 -1.01 -17.43
CA SER A 114 12.54 -2.26 -17.53
C SER A 114 13.36 -2.59 -16.28
N GLY A 115 13.36 -1.71 -15.30
CA GLY A 115 14.13 -1.88 -14.07
C GLY A 115 13.25 -2.30 -12.89
N ARG A 116 13.86 -2.25 -11.72
CA ARG A 116 13.19 -2.44 -10.42
C ARG A 116 12.00 -1.51 -10.25
N CYS A 117 10.94 -1.98 -9.62
CA CYS A 117 9.77 -1.18 -9.30
C CYS A 117 9.34 -1.34 -7.84
N LEU A 118 8.60 -0.34 -7.37
CA LEU A 118 7.96 -0.33 -6.06
C LEU A 118 6.48 -0.65 -6.24
N VAL A 119 5.91 -1.43 -5.32
CA VAL A 119 4.49 -1.80 -5.38
C VAL A 119 3.90 -1.69 -3.99
N SER A 120 2.66 -1.21 -3.86
CA SER A 120 1.93 -1.26 -2.60
C SER A 120 0.42 -1.39 -2.83
N TYR A 121 -0.28 -1.69 -1.74
CA TYR A 121 -1.74 -1.54 -1.70
C TYR A 121 -2.11 -0.07 -1.56
N GLY A 122 -3.25 0.33 -2.12
CA GLY A 122 -3.72 1.72 -2.07
C GLY A 122 -4.51 2.08 -0.81
N ASP A 123 -4.58 1.17 0.17
CA ASP A 123 -5.43 1.28 1.36
C ASP A 123 -4.67 1.09 2.69
N GLY A 124 -3.33 1.02 2.65
CA GLY A 124 -2.49 0.84 3.83
C GLY A 124 -1.36 1.84 3.93
N VAL A 125 -1.15 2.39 5.13
CA VAL A 125 -0.10 3.36 5.44
C VAL A 125 0.90 2.79 6.46
N ALA A 126 2.15 3.25 6.38
CA ALA A 126 3.20 2.87 7.32
C ALA A 126 4.16 4.04 7.58
N ALA A 127 4.74 4.06 8.77
CA ALA A 127 5.90 4.88 9.08
C ALA A 127 7.17 4.13 8.65
N ILE A 128 7.44 4.11 7.35
CA ILE A 128 8.51 3.33 6.74
C ILE A 128 9.48 4.23 5.95
N ASP A 129 10.76 3.91 6.03
CA ASP A 129 11.79 4.50 5.18
C ASP A 129 11.97 3.65 3.92
N ILE A 130 11.50 4.19 2.78
CA ILE A 130 11.60 3.52 1.48
C ILE A 130 13.07 3.44 0.99
N GLY A 131 13.92 4.37 1.41
CA GLY A 131 15.36 4.34 1.13
C GLY A 131 16.01 3.11 1.77
N HIS A 132 15.82 2.93 3.07
CA HIS A 132 16.32 1.76 3.81
C HIS A 132 15.72 0.44 3.30
N LEU A 133 14.44 0.42 2.92
CA LEU A 133 13.82 -0.74 2.29
C LEU A 133 14.54 -1.12 0.97
N LEU A 134 14.89 -0.13 0.15
CA LEU A 134 15.64 -0.34 -1.10
C LEU A 134 17.08 -0.79 -0.86
N GLU A 135 17.78 -0.18 0.09
CA GLU A 135 19.12 -0.59 0.47
C GLU A 135 19.14 -2.06 0.94
N PHE A 136 18.18 -2.44 1.78
CA PHE A 136 18.00 -3.81 2.22
C PHE A 136 17.75 -4.76 1.03
N HIS A 137 16.86 -4.37 0.11
CA HIS A 137 16.56 -5.15 -1.09
C HIS A 137 17.81 -5.37 -1.96
N VAL A 138 18.59 -4.31 -2.21
CA VAL A 138 19.83 -4.40 -2.99
C VAL A 138 20.85 -5.32 -2.32
N ALA A 139 20.96 -5.24 -0.99
CA ALA A 139 21.95 -6.00 -0.22
C ALA A 139 21.75 -7.51 -0.30
N HIS A 140 20.50 -8.01 -0.32
CA HIS A 140 20.24 -9.45 -0.40
C HIS A 140 20.21 -10.01 -1.84
N GLY A 141 19.98 -9.16 -2.87
CA GLY A 141 20.08 -9.53 -4.28
C GLY A 141 19.01 -10.53 -4.78
N ARG A 142 17.92 -10.75 -4.06
CA ARG A 142 16.80 -11.62 -4.47
C ARG A 142 15.78 -10.85 -5.30
N LEU A 143 14.84 -11.56 -5.94
CA LEU A 143 13.85 -10.98 -6.86
C LEU A 143 12.82 -10.08 -6.17
N ALA A 144 12.51 -10.33 -4.91
CA ALA A 144 11.45 -9.61 -4.23
C ALA A 144 11.73 -9.34 -2.75
N THR A 145 11.32 -8.17 -2.29
CA THR A 145 11.19 -7.83 -0.87
C THR A 145 9.75 -7.47 -0.58
N LEU A 146 9.21 -7.97 0.53
CA LEU A 146 7.98 -7.47 1.14
C LEU A 146 8.29 -6.83 2.50
N THR A 147 7.50 -5.84 2.89
CA THR A 147 7.56 -5.33 4.26
C THR A 147 6.73 -6.22 5.17
N ALA A 148 7.36 -6.82 6.16
CA ALA A 148 6.72 -7.62 7.19
C ALA A 148 6.45 -6.73 8.42
N VAL A 149 5.21 -6.77 8.91
CA VAL A 149 4.75 -5.94 10.03
C VAL A 149 4.01 -6.77 11.08
N GLN A 150 3.89 -6.23 12.29
CA GLN A 150 3.12 -6.82 13.37
C GLN A 150 1.98 -5.86 13.74
N PRO A 151 0.80 -5.99 13.13
CA PRO A 151 -0.34 -5.12 13.42
C PRO A 151 -0.88 -5.34 14.82
N ARG A 152 -1.74 -4.43 15.30
CA ARG A 152 -2.53 -4.66 16.50
C ARG A 152 -3.64 -5.66 16.20
N SER A 153 -3.87 -6.60 17.13
CA SER A 153 -5.05 -7.46 17.09
C SER A 153 -6.33 -6.63 17.11
N GLN A 154 -7.35 -7.06 16.39
CA GLN A 154 -8.69 -6.45 16.51
C GLN A 154 -9.44 -6.92 17.75
N PHE A 155 -8.92 -7.94 18.44
CA PHE A 155 -9.53 -8.62 19.58
C PHE A 155 -8.60 -8.64 20.78
N GLY A 156 -9.19 -8.81 21.97
CA GLY A 156 -8.45 -9.21 23.15
C GLY A 156 -7.85 -10.61 22.97
N VAL A 157 -6.62 -10.81 23.41
CA VAL A 157 -5.92 -12.10 23.34
C VAL A 157 -5.81 -12.70 24.72
N LEU A 158 -6.14 -13.99 24.81
CA LEU A 158 -6.12 -14.77 26.03
C LEU A 158 -4.89 -15.67 26.04
N GLU A 159 -4.28 -15.81 27.20
CA GLU A 159 -3.38 -16.92 27.51
C GLU A 159 -4.12 -17.90 28.40
N LEU A 160 -4.30 -19.13 27.89
CA LEU A 160 -4.98 -20.18 28.63
C LEU A 160 -3.96 -21.02 29.45
N GLY A 161 -4.35 -21.38 30.67
CA GLY A 161 -3.66 -22.29 31.53
C GLY A 161 -4.28 -23.68 31.50
N GLU A 162 -4.00 -24.45 32.54
CA GLU A 162 -4.63 -25.74 32.76
C GLU A 162 -6.13 -25.57 33.02
N GLU A 163 -6.92 -26.57 32.63
CA GLU A 163 -8.40 -26.59 32.78
C GLU A 163 -9.10 -25.33 32.24
N ASP A 164 -8.58 -24.79 31.14
CA ASP A 164 -9.14 -23.58 30.43
C ASP A 164 -9.15 -22.29 31.29
N HIS A 165 -8.42 -22.27 32.40
CA HIS A 165 -8.27 -21.05 33.19
C HIS A 165 -7.57 -19.97 32.39
N VAL A 166 -8.12 -18.74 32.39
CA VAL A 166 -7.49 -17.57 31.75
C VAL A 166 -6.36 -17.08 32.64
N ARG A 167 -5.11 -17.23 32.20
CA ARG A 167 -3.90 -16.73 32.88
C ARG A 167 -3.64 -15.26 32.61
N SER A 168 -3.96 -14.81 31.39
CA SER A 168 -3.71 -13.45 30.96
C SER A 168 -4.77 -13.01 29.94
N PHE A 169 -5.17 -11.75 30.02
CA PHE A 169 -6.00 -11.07 29.03
C PHE A 169 -5.33 -9.77 28.63
N VAL A 170 -5.08 -9.57 27.33
CA VAL A 170 -4.51 -8.33 26.82
C VAL A 170 -5.40 -7.80 25.71
N GLU A 171 -5.96 -6.60 25.88
CA GLU A 171 -6.80 -5.97 24.86
C GLU A 171 -5.96 -5.44 23.71
N LYS A 172 -6.26 -5.90 22.51
CA LYS A 172 -5.65 -5.47 21.23
C LYS A 172 -4.11 -5.41 21.26
N PRO A 173 -3.41 -6.49 21.69
CA PRO A 173 -1.95 -6.51 21.69
C PRO A 173 -1.43 -6.47 20.24
N ARG A 174 -0.14 -6.22 20.07
CA ARG A 174 0.52 -6.55 18.80
C ARG A 174 0.46 -8.05 18.56
N VAL A 175 0.12 -8.47 17.33
CA VAL A 175 0.20 -9.88 16.97
C VAL A 175 1.66 -10.34 16.99
N ARG A 176 1.91 -11.60 17.38
CA ARG A 176 3.27 -12.17 17.44
C ARG A 176 3.77 -12.52 16.04
N ASP A 177 2.86 -12.87 15.13
CA ASP A 177 3.19 -13.27 13.78
C ASP A 177 3.48 -12.04 12.90
N TRP A 178 4.43 -12.21 11.98
CA TRP A 178 4.71 -11.25 10.94
C TRP A 178 3.72 -11.43 9.79
N VAL A 179 3.06 -10.34 9.38
CA VAL A 179 2.12 -10.34 8.27
C VAL A 179 2.61 -9.46 7.13
N ASN A 180 2.08 -9.69 5.94
CA ASN A 180 2.35 -8.87 4.77
C ASN A 180 1.80 -7.46 4.94
N GLY A 181 2.67 -6.47 5.04
CA GLY A 181 2.36 -5.05 5.17
C GLY A 181 2.34 -4.27 3.86
N GLY A 182 2.53 -4.93 2.73
CA GLY A 182 2.71 -4.24 1.45
C GLY A 182 4.13 -3.69 1.29
N PHE A 183 4.26 -2.52 0.67
CA PHE A 183 5.54 -1.85 0.42
C PHE A 183 6.59 -2.82 -0.13
N PHE A 184 6.30 -3.32 -1.33
CA PHE A 184 7.16 -4.27 -2.02
C PHE A 184 8.23 -3.59 -2.87
N VAL A 185 9.34 -4.28 -3.02
CA VAL A 185 10.33 -4.02 -4.07
C VAL A 185 10.42 -5.25 -4.97
N PHE A 186 10.24 -5.08 -6.27
CA PHE A 186 10.34 -6.16 -7.24
C PHE A 186 11.39 -5.88 -8.30
N GLU A 187 12.23 -6.88 -8.57
CA GLU A 187 13.12 -6.91 -9.72
C GLU A 187 12.36 -7.31 -11.00
N PRO A 188 12.85 -6.97 -12.18
CA PRO A 188 12.22 -7.36 -13.45
C PRO A 188 11.97 -8.86 -13.60
N GLY A 189 12.78 -9.69 -12.98
CA GLY A 189 12.66 -11.15 -12.95
C GLY A 189 11.35 -11.67 -12.32
N VAL A 190 10.60 -10.82 -11.63
CA VAL A 190 9.27 -11.19 -11.10
C VAL A 190 8.21 -11.26 -12.20
N LEU A 191 8.36 -10.51 -13.31
CA LEU A 191 7.36 -10.44 -14.38
C LEU A 191 6.89 -11.81 -14.93
N PRO A 192 7.77 -12.78 -15.25
CA PRO A 192 7.35 -14.10 -15.71
C PRO A 192 6.57 -14.91 -14.66
N LEU A 193 6.67 -14.54 -13.39
CA LEU A 193 6.01 -15.19 -12.26
C LEU A 193 4.63 -14.62 -11.96
N LEU A 194 4.30 -13.45 -12.51
CA LEU A 194 3.00 -12.79 -12.31
C LEU A 194 1.88 -13.55 -13.02
N GLY A 195 0.99 -14.13 -12.23
CA GLY A 195 -0.22 -14.82 -12.71
C GLY A 195 -1.43 -13.88 -12.78
N PRO A 196 -2.57 -14.36 -13.33
CA PRO A 196 -3.82 -13.60 -13.35
C PRO A 196 -4.54 -13.53 -12.00
N GLY A 197 -4.20 -14.43 -11.07
CA GLY A 197 -4.80 -14.56 -9.74
C GLY A 197 -4.29 -13.54 -8.72
N PRO A 198 -4.59 -13.79 -7.42
CA PRO A 198 -4.05 -12.96 -6.33
C PRO A 198 -2.52 -12.98 -6.31
N LEU A 199 -1.91 -11.82 -6.05
CA LEU A 199 -0.47 -11.70 -5.86
C LEU A 199 0.01 -12.59 -4.70
N GLU A 200 -0.77 -12.63 -3.64
CA GLU A 200 -0.48 -13.25 -2.34
C GLU A 200 -0.38 -14.79 -2.46
N ASN A 201 -1.46 -15.44 -2.90
CA ASN A 201 -1.53 -16.91 -3.03
C ASN A 201 -0.94 -17.42 -4.35
N GLY A 202 -0.44 -16.54 -5.20
CA GLY A 202 0.15 -16.87 -6.49
C GLY A 202 1.64 -16.55 -6.50
N THR A 203 1.98 -15.33 -6.88
CA THR A 203 3.35 -14.90 -7.13
C THR A 203 4.20 -14.90 -5.86
N LEU A 204 3.68 -14.37 -4.74
CA LEU A 204 4.45 -14.33 -3.48
C LEU A 204 4.74 -15.73 -2.94
N SER A 205 3.76 -16.65 -2.98
CA SER A 205 3.98 -18.04 -2.57
C SER A 205 5.02 -18.76 -3.46
N ARG A 206 5.01 -18.49 -4.77
CA ARG A 206 6.03 -19.04 -5.70
C ARG A 206 7.42 -18.47 -5.42
N LEU A 207 7.54 -17.16 -5.23
CA LEU A 207 8.80 -16.51 -4.87
C LEU A 207 9.36 -17.06 -3.55
N ALA A 208 8.51 -17.27 -2.56
CA ALA A 208 8.91 -17.89 -1.28
C ALA A 208 9.42 -19.32 -1.47
N ALA A 209 8.72 -20.13 -2.27
CA ALA A 209 9.15 -21.51 -2.57
C ALA A 209 10.47 -21.59 -3.35
N MET A 210 10.83 -20.52 -4.08
CA MET A 210 12.08 -20.38 -4.84
C MET A 210 13.22 -19.74 -4.02
N ASP A 211 12.99 -19.39 -2.76
CA ASP A 211 13.92 -18.61 -1.92
C ASP A 211 14.26 -17.22 -2.53
N GLU A 212 13.29 -16.63 -3.25
CA GLU A 212 13.43 -15.35 -3.95
C GLU A 212 12.59 -14.21 -3.33
N LEU A 213 11.96 -14.49 -2.17
CA LEU A 213 11.18 -13.51 -1.39
C LEU A 213 11.82 -13.28 -0.04
N VAL A 214 12.21 -12.04 0.25
CA VAL A 214 12.81 -11.67 1.54
C VAL A 214 11.93 -10.68 2.29
N ALA A 215 11.83 -10.82 3.60
CA ALA A 215 11.03 -9.96 4.46
C ALA A 215 11.87 -8.84 5.08
N TYR A 216 11.54 -7.59 4.76
CA TYR A 216 12.01 -6.41 5.50
C TYR A 216 11.13 -6.24 6.75
N ARG A 217 11.66 -6.55 7.92
CA ARG A 217 10.93 -6.45 9.18
C ARG A 217 10.82 -5.00 9.63
N SER A 218 9.59 -4.53 9.84
CA SER A 218 9.32 -3.20 10.36
C SER A 218 8.46 -3.29 11.62
N GLU A 219 8.98 -2.81 12.73
CA GLU A 219 8.25 -2.65 13.98
C GLU A 219 7.54 -1.30 14.10
N SER A 220 7.70 -0.45 13.09
CA SER A 220 7.08 0.87 13.02
C SER A 220 5.57 0.76 12.85
N PHE A 221 4.90 1.92 12.94
CA PHE A 221 3.46 1.99 12.72
C PHE A 221 3.09 1.47 11.33
N TRP A 222 2.07 0.64 11.28
CA TRP A 222 1.40 0.20 10.07
C TRP A 222 -0.09 0.01 10.36
N ALA A 223 -0.94 0.44 9.43
CA ALA A 223 -2.37 0.19 9.46
C ALA A 223 -2.96 0.21 8.05
N CYS A 224 -4.09 -0.48 7.84
CA CYS A 224 -4.86 -0.44 6.60
C CYS A 224 -6.34 -0.15 6.90
N VAL A 225 -7.04 0.37 5.91
CA VAL A 225 -8.50 0.58 5.98
C VAL A 225 -9.20 -0.68 5.48
N ASP A 226 -9.52 -1.59 6.37
CA ASP A 226 -10.33 -2.78 6.06
C ASP A 226 -11.79 -2.61 6.47
N THR A 227 -12.03 -1.87 7.55
CA THR A 227 -13.34 -1.60 8.12
C THR A 227 -13.54 -0.09 8.32
N TYR A 228 -14.80 0.31 8.55
CA TYR A 228 -15.10 1.71 8.93
C TYR A 228 -14.41 2.14 10.23
N LYS A 229 -14.25 1.21 11.17
CA LYS A 229 -13.52 1.47 12.42
C LYS A 229 -12.06 1.80 12.17
N ASP A 230 -11.39 1.07 11.29
CA ASP A 230 -9.99 1.36 10.94
C ASP A 230 -9.85 2.77 10.35
N LYS A 231 -10.81 3.17 9.50
CA LYS A 231 -10.87 4.52 8.94
C LYS A 231 -10.99 5.58 10.03
N ILE A 232 -11.89 5.39 11.00
CA ILE A 232 -12.07 6.36 12.10
C ILE A 232 -10.80 6.47 12.93
N GLU A 233 -10.16 5.36 13.30
CA GLU A 233 -8.91 5.36 14.07
C GLU A 233 -7.78 6.11 13.33
N LEU A 234 -7.67 5.93 12.00
CA LEU A 234 -6.69 6.66 11.18
C LEU A 234 -7.04 8.14 11.02
N ASP A 235 -8.33 8.46 10.85
CA ASP A 235 -8.84 9.83 10.72
C ASP A 235 -8.57 10.65 12.00
N GLU A 236 -8.79 10.07 13.17
CA GLU A 236 -8.46 10.68 14.46
C GLU A 236 -6.97 10.99 14.57
N LEU A 237 -6.09 10.02 14.25
CA LEU A 237 -4.64 10.24 14.26
C LEU A 237 -4.21 11.38 13.32
N ALA A 238 -4.83 11.47 12.14
CA ALA A 238 -4.52 12.52 11.17
C ALA A 238 -4.98 13.90 11.66
N ARG A 239 -6.22 14.01 12.16
CA ARG A 239 -6.80 15.28 12.65
C ARG A 239 -6.09 15.83 13.88
N GLU A 240 -5.60 14.96 14.75
CA GLU A 240 -4.83 15.32 15.93
C GLU A 240 -3.35 15.64 15.64
N GLY A 241 -2.92 15.57 14.37
CA GLY A 241 -1.53 15.79 13.98
C GLY A 241 -0.56 14.72 14.51
N ARG A 242 -1.08 13.54 14.89
CA ARG A 242 -0.33 12.41 15.47
C ARG A 242 -0.11 11.26 14.48
N ALA A 243 -0.41 11.45 13.19
CA ALA A 243 -0.26 10.45 12.14
C ALA A 243 1.20 10.03 11.94
N PRO A 244 1.63 8.82 12.36
CA PRO A 244 3.04 8.44 12.33
C PRO A 244 3.61 8.36 10.91
N TRP A 245 2.78 8.03 9.92
CA TRP A 245 3.16 7.97 8.50
C TRP A 245 3.39 9.35 7.89
N VAL A 246 2.89 10.44 8.52
CA VAL A 246 3.12 11.83 8.10
C VAL A 246 4.34 12.41 8.81
N LEU A 247 4.56 12.04 10.07
CA LEU A 247 5.63 12.57 10.92
C LEU A 247 6.99 11.93 10.63
N PHE A 248 7.03 10.85 9.87
CA PHE A 248 8.30 10.18 9.52
C PHE A 248 9.20 11.16 8.75
N PRO A 249 10.49 11.31 9.15
CA PRO A 249 11.37 12.33 8.58
C PRO A 249 11.47 12.19 7.06
N ARG A 250 11.52 13.33 6.37
CA ARG A 250 11.90 13.35 4.95
C ARG A 250 13.40 13.03 4.88
N VAL A 251 13.76 12.01 4.13
CA VAL A 251 15.16 11.78 3.78
C VAL A 251 15.59 12.96 2.90
N SER A 252 16.57 13.75 3.36
CA SER A 252 17.21 14.74 2.51
C SER A 252 17.86 13.98 1.36
N ALA A 253 17.42 14.27 0.13
CA ALA A 253 18.09 13.75 -1.05
C ALA A 253 19.59 14.14 -0.90
N ALA A 254 20.45 13.13 -0.81
CA ALA A 254 21.88 13.36 -0.89
C ALA A 254 22.15 14.00 -2.25
N SER A 255 22.81 15.15 -2.22
CA SER A 255 23.17 16.00 -3.35
C SER A 255 24.07 15.26 -4.33
#